data_3e2bb4118570d019d4291a9688f87730
#
_entry.id   3e2bb4118570d019d4291a9688f87730
#
_cell.length_a   1.000
_cell.length_b   1.000
_cell.length_c   1.000
_cell.angle_alpha   90.00
_cell.angle_beta   90.00
_cell.angle_gamma   90.00
#
_symmetry.space_group_name_H-M   'P 1'
#
loop_
_entity.id
_entity.type
_entity.pdbx_description
1 polymer ?
#
loop_
_entity_poly.entity_id
_entity_poly.type
_entity_poly.pdbx_seq_one_letter_code
_entity_poly.pdbx_strand_id
1 'polypeptide(L)'
;MELVCVLDEAEQAGHLPETIVEEFTEHPFSMPALWACRDHFYRLDAAARRSHPALPSVFALLAAMEGDLDLAREYVSLLGTTPRHWRMQDLRERDYYRICTELVMPYISDGMFLRIVLFLVKTGMVPVRSLTLSACRPSIINGFRDFTRFGPYLERHKDAITQMIHQLYGSVGKNVYEIMLAEWYYQNNDCFNALILATGTIPLIERESDMRCLFVALALQMRILLMNGQARTAKPLGEKIRDRIQETGREELTASLNALECLAACYDGQQEAVAQWLENTAPDENRDIYMMDMFAWLTKVRCYLQVGKNMAAYVLVRQLITLLEPGKRHMDLCECHMLLAAVYYKSGDKDRMCRELETALALAKKYRYIRLLADEGACMMQMLFIYQRERGADDFTDRIMELAGGVSRYFPNYLKSPA
;
A
#
# COMPACT_ATOMS: atom_id res chain seq x y z
N MET A 1 19.17 9.22 3.53
CA MET A 1 20.02 9.86 4.55
C MET A 1 20.89 10.97 3.95
N GLU A 2 21.55 10.75 2.83
CA GLU A 2 22.43 11.74 2.19
C GLU A 2 21.72 13.08 1.86
N LEU A 3 20.54 13.02 1.24
CA LEU A 3 19.76 14.20 0.88
C LEU A 3 19.27 15.00 2.11
N VAL A 4 18.85 14.35 3.18
CA VAL A 4 18.44 15.04 4.42
C VAL A 4 19.62 15.83 5.00
N CYS A 5 20.82 15.23 5.03
CA CYS A 5 22.03 15.92 5.52
C CYS A 5 22.37 17.14 4.65
N VAL A 6 22.24 17.02 3.32
CA VAL A 6 22.47 18.16 2.40
C VAL A 6 21.50 19.32 2.68
N LEU A 7 20.24 19.00 2.90
CA LEU A 7 19.23 20.03 3.22
C LEU A 7 19.42 20.61 4.63
N ASP A 8 19.82 19.82 5.61
CA ASP A 8 20.17 20.30 6.96
C ASP A 8 21.34 21.30 6.92
N GLU A 9 22.39 21.00 6.15
CA GLU A 9 23.54 21.88 5.97
C GLU A 9 23.14 23.18 5.24
N ALA A 10 22.32 23.07 4.20
CA ALA A 10 21.81 24.23 3.46
C ALA A 10 20.92 25.14 4.31
N GLU A 11 20.12 24.56 5.20
CA GLU A 11 19.29 25.31 6.13
C GLU A 11 20.15 26.08 7.14
N GLN A 12 21.17 25.43 7.71
CA GLN A 12 22.10 26.08 8.64
C GLN A 12 22.87 27.22 7.97
N ALA A 13 23.19 27.08 6.70
CA ALA A 13 23.88 28.10 5.91
C ALA A 13 22.95 29.19 5.35
N GLY A 14 21.63 29.05 5.49
CA GLY A 14 20.64 30.07 5.09
C GLY A 14 20.31 30.09 3.59
N HIS A 15 20.62 29.04 2.83
CA HIS A 15 20.34 28.92 1.39
C HIS A 15 19.50 27.69 1.01
N LEU A 16 18.66 27.23 1.94
CA LEU A 16 17.77 26.08 1.74
C LEU A 16 16.90 26.18 0.47
N PRO A 17 16.27 27.33 0.13
CA PRO A 17 15.43 27.42 -1.06
C PRO A 17 16.20 27.16 -2.37
N GLU A 18 17.41 27.71 -2.48
CA GLU A 18 18.27 27.56 -3.65
C GLU A 18 18.72 26.12 -3.82
N THR A 19 19.13 25.49 -2.74
CA THR A 19 19.58 24.09 -2.71
C THR A 19 18.43 23.13 -3.06
N ILE A 20 17.22 23.36 -2.55
CA ILE A 20 16.06 22.55 -2.93
C ILE A 20 15.79 22.66 -4.44
N VAL A 21 15.85 23.87 -5.05
CA VAL A 21 15.62 24.06 -6.48
C VAL A 21 16.73 23.43 -7.30
N GLU A 22 17.98 23.49 -6.87
CA GLU A 22 19.13 22.89 -7.53
C GLU A 22 19.01 21.36 -7.54
N GLU A 23 18.77 20.73 -6.40
CA GLU A 23 18.56 19.29 -6.25
C GLU A 23 17.38 18.81 -7.11
N PHE A 24 16.29 19.58 -7.14
CA PHE A 24 15.15 19.29 -8.01
C PHE A 24 15.49 19.29 -9.49
N THR A 25 16.36 20.19 -9.91
CA THR A 25 16.76 20.33 -11.30
C THR A 25 17.66 19.19 -11.76
N GLU A 26 18.50 18.70 -10.86
CA GLU A 26 19.42 17.61 -11.13
C GLU A 26 18.75 16.23 -11.00
N HIS A 27 18.02 16.02 -9.91
CA HIS A 27 17.41 14.73 -9.57
C HIS A 27 16.02 14.89 -8.95
N PRO A 28 14.92 14.48 -9.59
CA PRO A 28 13.60 14.53 -8.96
C PRO A 28 13.57 13.59 -7.77
N PHE A 29 13.02 14.07 -6.67
CA PHE A 29 12.88 13.31 -5.47
C PHE A 29 11.87 12.17 -5.63
N SER A 30 12.24 10.98 -5.21
CA SER A 30 11.29 9.89 -5.04
C SER A 30 10.29 10.22 -3.92
N MET A 31 9.12 9.60 -3.90
CA MET A 31 8.15 9.81 -2.83
C MET A 31 8.72 9.53 -1.42
N PRO A 32 9.49 8.45 -1.17
CA PRO A 32 10.14 8.26 0.13
C PRO A 32 11.13 9.38 0.50
N ALA A 33 11.89 9.89 -0.47
CA ALA A 33 12.83 10.99 -0.23
C ALA A 33 12.08 12.30 0.10
N LEU A 34 11.01 12.60 -0.63
CA LEU A 34 10.14 13.75 -0.32
C LEU A 34 9.56 13.66 1.09
N TRP A 35 9.06 12.48 1.48
CA TRP A 35 8.54 12.28 2.81
C TRP A 35 9.60 12.50 3.89
N ALA A 36 10.80 11.99 3.68
CA ALA A 36 11.91 12.15 4.61
C ALA A 36 12.36 13.61 4.77
N CYS A 37 12.24 14.41 3.69
CA CYS A 37 12.65 15.82 3.68
C CYS A 37 11.48 16.81 3.85
N ARG A 38 10.25 16.37 4.14
CA ARG A 38 9.04 17.20 4.14
C ARG A 38 9.15 18.45 5.01
N ASP A 39 9.81 18.32 6.16
CA ASP A 39 9.96 19.44 7.11
C ASP A 39 10.75 20.60 6.51
N HIS A 40 11.77 20.33 5.69
CA HIS A 40 12.53 21.35 4.97
C HIS A 40 11.65 22.09 3.95
N PHE A 41 10.76 21.36 3.24
CA PHE A 41 9.80 22.00 2.34
C PHE A 41 8.82 22.89 3.08
N TYR A 42 8.29 22.47 4.24
CA TYR A 42 7.34 23.27 5.01
C TYR A 42 7.92 24.54 5.60
N ARG A 43 9.24 24.60 5.81
CA ARG A 43 9.95 25.82 6.25
C ARG A 43 10.15 26.85 5.14
N LEU A 44 9.92 26.49 3.86
CA LEU A 44 9.97 27.45 2.77
C LEU A 44 8.89 28.53 2.92
N ASP A 45 9.24 29.76 2.71
CA ASP A 45 8.29 30.87 2.68
C ASP A 45 7.41 30.85 1.40
N ALA A 46 6.39 31.72 1.35
CA ALA A 46 5.45 31.78 0.23
C ALA A 46 6.10 32.15 -1.10
N ALA A 47 7.20 32.89 -1.11
CA ALA A 47 7.92 33.28 -2.31
C ALA A 47 8.75 32.09 -2.82
N ALA A 48 9.49 31.43 -1.93
CA ALA A 48 10.27 30.24 -2.24
C ALA A 48 9.39 29.09 -2.78
N ARG A 49 8.21 28.86 -2.19
CA ARG A 49 7.24 27.86 -2.67
C ARG A 49 6.77 28.07 -4.11
N ARG A 50 6.93 29.27 -4.66
CA ARG A 50 6.57 29.63 -6.02
C ARG A 50 7.78 29.86 -6.94
N SER A 51 8.99 29.71 -6.43
CA SER A 51 10.24 29.96 -7.17
C SER A 51 10.49 28.95 -8.30
N HIS A 52 9.90 27.75 -8.22
CA HIS A 52 10.00 26.72 -9.24
C HIS A 52 8.60 26.13 -9.55
N PRO A 53 8.26 25.82 -10.84
CA PRO A 53 6.92 25.36 -11.23
C PRO A 53 6.55 23.98 -10.68
N ALA A 54 7.52 23.14 -10.31
CA ALA A 54 7.28 21.85 -9.70
C ALA A 54 6.92 21.94 -8.20
N LEU A 55 7.35 22.97 -7.48
CA LEU A 55 7.14 23.08 -6.03
C LEU A 55 5.66 23.03 -5.62
N PRO A 56 4.72 23.74 -6.26
CA PRO A 56 3.30 23.57 -5.92
C PRO A 56 2.79 22.14 -6.09
N SER A 57 3.30 21.40 -7.09
CA SER A 57 2.96 19.98 -7.27
C SER A 57 3.56 19.09 -6.18
N VAL A 58 4.75 19.44 -5.70
CA VAL A 58 5.39 18.74 -4.55
C VAL A 58 4.59 18.96 -3.28
N PHE A 59 4.17 20.19 -2.99
CA PHE A 59 3.31 20.47 -1.84
C PHE A 59 1.96 19.76 -1.96
N ALA A 60 1.38 19.68 -3.16
CA ALA A 60 0.18 18.89 -3.41
C ALA A 60 0.41 17.41 -3.10
N LEU A 61 1.56 16.85 -3.49
CA LEU A 61 1.91 15.47 -3.21
C LEU A 61 2.14 15.24 -1.69
N LEU A 62 2.86 16.12 -1.02
CA LEU A 62 3.08 16.03 0.43
C LEU A 62 1.75 16.07 1.19
N ALA A 63 0.87 17.01 0.89
CA ALA A 63 -0.47 17.09 1.47
C ALA A 63 -1.29 15.81 1.21
N ALA A 64 -1.19 15.25 -0.01
CA ALA A 64 -1.85 13.99 -0.33
C ALA A 64 -1.29 12.81 0.48
N MET A 65 0.02 12.77 0.72
CA MET A 65 0.68 11.73 1.52
C MET A 65 0.31 11.83 3.02
N GLU A 66 -0.02 13.02 3.49
CA GLU A 66 -0.53 13.31 4.85
C GLU A 66 -2.04 13.08 4.98
N GLY A 67 -2.74 12.84 3.87
CA GLY A 67 -4.19 12.63 3.86
C GLY A 67 -5.03 13.90 3.77
N ASP A 68 -4.41 15.08 3.61
CA ASP A 68 -5.11 16.36 3.49
C ASP A 68 -5.53 16.64 2.03
N LEU A 69 -6.75 16.18 1.70
CA LEU A 69 -7.30 16.33 0.35
C LEU A 69 -7.57 17.79 -0.03
N ASP A 70 -7.98 18.62 0.93
CA ASP A 70 -8.37 20.00 0.65
C ASP A 70 -7.11 20.85 0.38
N LEU A 71 -6.08 20.68 1.17
CA LEU A 71 -4.77 21.31 0.95
C LEU A 71 -4.13 20.82 -0.36
N ALA A 72 -4.20 19.53 -0.65
CA ALA A 72 -3.71 18.98 -1.91
C ALA A 72 -4.42 19.61 -3.12
N ARG A 73 -5.75 19.79 -3.07
CA ARG A 73 -6.54 20.47 -4.11
C ARG A 73 -6.19 21.93 -4.25
N GLU A 74 -5.97 22.64 -3.14
CA GLU A 74 -5.53 24.03 -3.15
C GLU A 74 -4.23 24.17 -3.94
N TYR A 75 -3.21 23.38 -3.62
CA TYR A 75 -1.95 23.41 -4.36
C TYR A 75 -2.11 23.03 -5.84
N VAL A 76 -2.93 22.03 -6.15
CA VAL A 76 -3.24 21.66 -7.55
C VAL A 76 -3.89 22.83 -8.30
N SER A 77 -4.75 23.62 -7.67
CA SER A 77 -5.40 24.78 -8.29
C SER A 77 -4.41 25.87 -8.70
N LEU A 78 -3.30 26.01 -7.98
CA LEU A 78 -2.24 26.98 -8.30
C LEU A 78 -1.46 26.62 -9.57
N LEU A 79 -1.52 25.37 -10.04
CA LEU A 79 -0.82 24.92 -11.26
C LEU A 79 -1.41 25.50 -12.55
N GLY A 80 -2.64 26.01 -12.52
CA GLY A 80 -3.29 26.66 -13.69
C GLY A 80 -2.67 27.98 -14.13
N THR A 81 -1.84 28.59 -13.30
CA THR A 81 -1.24 29.94 -13.53
C THR A 81 0.22 29.86 -13.96
N THR A 82 0.54 29.00 -14.95
CA THR A 82 1.92 28.79 -15.38
C THR A 82 2.46 30.03 -16.11
N PRO A 83 3.51 30.69 -15.61
CA PRO A 83 4.18 31.77 -16.33
C PRO A 83 4.81 31.28 -17.63
N ARG A 84 4.82 32.13 -18.68
CA ARG A 84 5.30 31.80 -20.05
C ARG A 84 6.80 31.51 -20.16
N HIS A 85 7.59 31.77 -19.14
CA HIS A 85 9.06 31.69 -19.17
C HIS A 85 9.68 30.41 -18.63
N TRP A 86 8.86 29.41 -18.17
CA TRP A 86 9.37 28.17 -17.67
C TRP A 86 9.88 27.24 -18.77
N ARG A 87 10.97 26.49 -18.47
CA ARG A 87 11.52 25.50 -19.38
C ARG A 87 10.61 24.28 -19.47
N MET A 88 10.64 23.58 -20.61
CA MET A 88 9.86 22.34 -20.80
C MET A 88 10.19 21.25 -19.79
N GLN A 89 11.44 21.20 -19.30
CA GLN A 89 11.84 20.26 -18.28
C GLN A 89 11.14 20.53 -16.96
N ASP A 90 11.09 21.77 -16.52
CA ASP A 90 10.44 22.19 -15.27
C ASP A 90 8.93 21.85 -15.29
N LEU A 91 8.30 21.99 -16.46
CA LEU A 91 6.89 21.62 -16.65
C LEU A 91 6.66 20.10 -16.61
N ARG A 92 7.60 19.30 -17.12
CA ARG A 92 7.54 17.83 -17.04
C ARG A 92 7.65 17.35 -15.60
N GLU A 93 8.52 17.96 -14.80
CA GLU A 93 8.66 17.63 -13.38
C GLU A 93 7.40 17.99 -12.60
N ARG A 94 6.83 19.17 -12.86
CA ARG A 94 5.52 19.56 -12.32
C ARG A 94 4.47 18.49 -12.61
N ASP A 95 4.36 18.05 -13.85
CA ASP A 95 3.34 17.10 -14.27
C ASP A 95 3.61 15.70 -13.68
N TYR A 96 4.87 15.33 -13.47
CA TYR A 96 5.25 14.11 -12.75
C TYR A 96 4.69 14.09 -11.32
N TYR A 97 4.97 15.13 -10.52
CA TYR A 97 4.47 15.21 -9.14
C TYR A 97 2.94 15.32 -9.07
N ARG A 98 2.31 15.93 -10.06
CA ARG A 98 0.85 15.96 -10.17
C ARG A 98 0.28 14.56 -10.42
N ILE A 99 0.91 13.74 -11.25
CA ILE A 99 0.51 12.34 -11.43
C ILE A 99 0.72 11.55 -10.13
N CYS A 100 1.83 11.75 -9.44
CA CYS A 100 2.09 11.13 -8.15
C CYS A 100 1.03 11.50 -7.11
N THR A 101 0.62 12.78 -7.04
CA THR A 101 -0.49 13.24 -6.18
C THR A 101 -1.78 12.49 -6.48
N GLU A 102 -2.13 12.36 -7.77
CA GLU A 102 -3.32 11.63 -8.19
C GLU A 102 -3.23 10.12 -7.89
N LEU A 103 -2.04 9.54 -7.87
CA LEU A 103 -1.84 8.13 -7.47
C LEU A 103 -2.08 7.93 -5.98
N VAL A 104 -1.59 8.84 -5.14
CA VAL A 104 -1.72 8.76 -3.68
C VAL A 104 -3.14 9.11 -3.25
N MET A 105 -3.69 10.21 -3.76
CA MET A 105 -5.00 10.73 -3.39
C MET A 105 -5.82 11.08 -4.65
N PRO A 106 -6.69 10.16 -5.10
CA PRO A 106 -7.47 10.36 -6.32
C PRO A 106 -8.50 11.49 -6.15
N TYR A 107 -8.25 12.65 -6.72
CA TYR A 107 -9.18 13.79 -6.72
C TYR A 107 -9.98 13.93 -8.02
N ILE A 108 -9.59 13.25 -9.09
CA ILE A 108 -10.40 13.12 -10.31
C ILE A 108 -11.09 11.74 -10.39
N SER A 109 -12.07 11.62 -11.28
CA SER A 109 -12.71 10.32 -11.51
C SER A 109 -11.76 9.34 -12.21
N ASP A 110 -11.95 8.03 -11.96
CA ASP A 110 -11.13 6.99 -12.60
C ASP A 110 -11.15 7.04 -14.11
N GLY A 111 -12.32 7.31 -14.70
CA GLY A 111 -12.44 7.46 -16.16
C GLY A 111 -11.64 8.65 -16.70
N MET A 112 -11.59 9.76 -15.96
CA MET A 112 -10.77 10.90 -16.31
C MET A 112 -9.28 10.60 -16.17
N PHE A 113 -8.88 9.96 -15.06
CA PHE A 113 -7.50 9.53 -14.82
C PHE A 113 -7.00 8.63 -15.96
N LEU A 114 -7.75 7.60 -16.31
CA LEU A 114 -7.38 6.68 -17.40
C LEU A 114 -7.29 7.41 -18.76
N ARG A 115 -8.19 8.35 -19.05
CA ARG A 115 -8.12 9.17 -20.28
C ARG A 115 -6.85 10.02 -20.32
N ILE A 116 -6.50 10.67 -19.21
CA ILE A 116 -5.28 11.48 -19.10
C ILE A 116 -4.05 10.59 -19.31
N VAL A 117 -3.96 9.46 -18.60
CA VAL A 117 -2.84 8.54 -18.72
C VAL A 117 -2.71 8.02 -20.16
N LEU A 118 -3.81 7.56 -20.76
CA LEU A 118 -3.80 7.10 -22.16
C LEU A 118 -3.41 8.20 -23.15
N PHE A 119 -3.82 9.44 -22.92
CA PHE A 119 -3.43 10.58 -23.75
C PHE A 119 -1.92 10.85 -23.62
N LEU A 120 -1.38 10.93 -22.40
CA LEU A 120 0.04 11.13 -22.14
C LEU A 120 0.90 10.02 -22.78
N VAL A 121 0.44 8.77 -22.66
CA VAL A 121 1.08 7.60 -23.27
C VAL A 121 1.09 7.71 -24.79
N LYS A 122 -0.06 8.01 -25.42
CA LYS A 122 -0.18 8.13 -26.89
C LYS A 122 0.63 9.27 -27.49
N THR A 123 0.77 10.36 -26.76
CA THR A 123 1.48 11.56 -27.24
C THR A 123 2.97 11.56 -26.92
N GLY A 124 3.47 10.55 -26.17
CA GLY A 124 4.84 10.51 -25.69
C GLY A 124 5.17 11.61 -24.67
N MET A 125 4.15 12.31 -24.16
CA MET A 125 4.32 13.37 -23.15
C MET A 125 4.43 12.84 -21.73
N VAL A 126 4.58 11.53 -21.56
CA VAL A 126 4.92 10.95 -20.25
C VAL A 126 6.24 11.56 -19.79
N PRO A 127 6.35 12.04 -18.55
CA PRO A 127 7.63 12.48 -18.00
C PRO A 127 8.69 11.41 -18.23
N VAL A 128 9.85 11.80 -18.73
CA VAL A 128 10.93 10.88 -19.20
C VAL A 128 11.45 9.95 -18.10
N ARG A 129 11.00 10.14 -16.87
CA ARG A 129 11.39 9.30 -15.73
C ARG A 129 10.27 8.33 -15.45
N SER A 130 10.60 7.06 -15.55
CA SER A 130 9.70 5.96 -15.21
C SER A 130 9.11 6.16 -13.82
N LEU A 131 7.78 6.05 -13.69
CA LEU A 131 7.14 6.00 -12.39
C LEU A 131 7.77 4.87 -11.57
N THR A 132 8.06 5.14 -10.31
CA THR A 132 8.56 4.12 -9.40
C THR A 132 7.45 3.15 -9.06
N LEU A 133 7.68 1.85 -9.22
CA LEU A 133 6.76 0.84 -8.71
C LEU A 133 6.68 0.96 -7.19
N SER A 134 5.47 0.98 -6.66
CA SER A 134 5.27 0.92 -5.22
C SER A 134 5.32 -0.52 -4.75
N ALA A 135 6.29 -0.83 -3.93
CA ALA A 135 6.35 -2.08 -3.18
C ALA A 135 6.62 -1.84 -1.69
N CYS A 136 6.36 -0.65 -1.20
CA CYS A 136 6.31 -0.38 0.24
C CYS A 136 5.26 -1.24 0.96
N ARG A 137 4.34 -1.80 0.20
CA ARG A 137 3.43 -2.88 0.55
C ARG A 137 3.77 -4.10 -0.29
N PRO A 138 3.58 -5.35 0.18
CA PRO A 138 3.76 -6.54 -0.66
C PRO A 138 2.59 -6.70 -1.65
N SER A 139 2.34 -5.65 -2.43
CA SER A 139 1.29 -5.57 -3.45
C SER A 139 1.58 -4.44 -4.44
N ILE A 140 1.41 -4.73 -5.74
CA ILE A 140 1.43 -3.72 -6.81
C ILE A 140 0.01 -3.21 -7.08
N ILE A 141 -0.98 -4.11 -7.07
CA ILE A 141 -2.38 -3.73 -7.35
C ILE A 141 -2.96 -2.82 -6.27
N ASN A 142 -2.45 -2.88 -5.04
CA ASN A 142 -2.78 -1.99 -3.94
C ASN A 142 -1.51 -1.28 -3.42
N GLY A 143 -0.77 -0.67 -4.33
CA GLY A 143 0.42 0.12 -4.04
C GLY A 143 0.11 1.57 -3.69
N PHE A 144 0.72 2.53 -4.39
CA PHE A 144 0.43 3.97 -4.21
C PHE A 144 -1.04 4.31 -4.43
N ARG A 145 -1.67 3.70 -5.42
CA ARG A 145 -3.11 3.77 -5.66
C ARG A 145 -3.73 2.40 -5.46
N ASP A 146 -4.96 2.38 -4.97
CA ASP A 146 -5.77 1.17 -4.96
C ASP A 146 -6.34 0.90 -6.37
N PHE A 147 -5.68 -0.01 -7.11
CA PHE A 147 -6.11 -0.48 -8.42
C PHE A 147 -6.97 -1.74 -8.35
N THR A 148 -7.27 -2.27 -7.16
CA THR A 148 -8.00 -3.54 -6.99
C THR A 148 -9.38 -3.53 -7.64
N ARG A 149 -10.03 -2.37 -7.69
CA ARG A 149 -11.31 -2.17 -8.39
C ARG A 149 -11.25 -2.37 -9.91
N PHE A 150 -10.06 -2.29 -10.51
CA PHE A 150 -9.86 -2.54 -11.94
C PHE A 150 -9.57 -4.00 -12.25
N GLY A 151 -9.52 -4.87 -11.24
CA GLY A 151 -9.24 -6.30 -11.41
C GLY A 151 -10.02 -6.98 -12.54
N PRO A 152 -11.35 -6.78 -12.69
CA PRO A 152 -12.10 -7.36 -13.82
C PRO A 152 -11.66 -6.87 -15.20
N TYR A 153 -10.97 -5.73 -15.30
CA TYR A 153 -10.42 -5.20 -16.55
C TYR A 153 -9.05 -5.81 -16.88
N LEU A 154 -8.31 -6.28 -15.88
CA LEU A 154 -7.00 -6.91 -16.10
C LEU A 154 -7.13 -8.11 -17.06
N GLU A 155 -8.09 -8.99 -16.84
CA GLU A 155 -8.29 -10.15 -17.69
C GLU A 155 -8.72 -9.80 -19.12
N ARG A 156 -9.53 -8.75 -19.29
CA ARG A 156 -10.16 -8.40 -20.58
C ARG A 156 -9.26 -7.57 -21.49
N HIS A 157 -8.31 -6.82 -20.92
CA HIS A 157 -7.56 -5.80 -21.66
C HIS A 157 -6.04 -5.96 -21.51
N LYS A 158 -5.58 -7.22 -21.49
CA LYS A 158 -4.17 -7.58 -21.30
C LYS A 158 -3.22 -6.71 -22.12
N ASP A 159 -3.37 -6.71 -23.45
CA ASP A 159 -2.43 -6.08 -24.37
C ASP A 159 -2.35 -4.57 -24.14
N ALA A 160 -3.50 -3.90 -23.97
CA ALA A 160 -3.57 -2.48 -23.73
C ALA A 160 -2.94 -2.09 -22.37
N ILE A 161 -3.19 -2.89 -21.33
CA ILE A 161 -2.64 -2.64 -19.99
C ILE A 161 -1.14 -2.92 -19.98
N THR A 162 -0.68 -4.00 -20.58
CA THR A 162 0.75 -4.34 -20.69
C THR A 162 1.50 -3.24 -21.45
N GLN A 163 0.95 -2.76 -22.57
CA GLN A 163 1.53 -1.65 -23.32
C GLN A 163 1.60 -0.38 -22.48
N MET A 164 0.52 -0.04 -21.75
CA MET A 164 0.47 1.13 -20.88
C MET A 164 1.51 1.03 -19.77
N ILE A 165 1.61 -0.11 -19.10
CA ILE A 165 2.60 -0.35 -18.03
C ILE A 165 4.02 -0.21 -18.58
N HIS A 166 4.29 -0.80 -19.75
CA HIS A 166 5.60 -0.72 -20.38
C HIS A 166 5.99 0.73 -20.74
N GLN A 167 5.04 1.52 -21.21
CA GLN A 167 5.30 2.93 -21.53
C GLN A 167 5.49 3.81 -20.29
N LEU A 168 4.77 3.53 -19.20
CA LEU A 168 4.88 4.30 -17.95
C LEU A 168 6.12 3.94 -17.12
N TYR A 169 6.49 2.67 -17.11
CA TYR A 169 7.56 2.15 -16.24
C TYR A 169 8.81 1.69 -17.00
N GLY A 170 8.79 1.73 -18.34
CA GLY A 170 9.92 1.27 -19.15
C GLY A 170 10.26 -0.20 -18.89
N SER A 171 11.56 -0.52 -18.79
CA SER A 171 12.03 -1.88 -18.50
C SER A 171 11.56 -2.41 -17.14
N VAL A 172 11.39 -1.54 -16.15
CA VAL A 172 10.86 -1.87 -14.82
C VAL A 172 9.42 -2.40 -14.89
N GLY A 173 8.65 -1.98 -15.89
CA GLY A 173 7.27 -2.43 -16.13
C GLY A 173 7.13 -3.86 -16.68
N LYS A 174 8.23 -4.51 -17.05
CA LYS A 174 8.18 -5.90 -17.48
C LYS A 174 7.68 -6.79 -16.35
N ASN A 175 6.76 -7.71 -16.70
CA ASN A 175 6.15 -8.68 -15.78
C ASN A 175 5.25 -8.09 -14.66
N VAL A 176 5.07 -6.77 -14.60
CA VAL A 176 4.20 -6.13 -13.62
C VAL A 176 2.74 -6.54 -13.82
N TYR A 177 2.29 -6.64 -15.10
CA TYR A 177 0.94 -7.07 -15.41
C TYR A 177 0.64 -8.47 -14.86
N GLU A 178 1.54 -9.43 -15.07
CA GLU A 178 1.39 -10.81 -14.61
C GLU A 178 1.27 -10.89 -13.09
N ILE A 179 2.05 -10.09 -12.36
CA ILE A 179 1.97 -10.04 -10.89
C ILE A 179 0.67 -9.39 -10.44
N MET A 180 0.24 -8.29 -11.06
CA MET A 180 -1.06 -7.68 -10.76
C MET A 180 -2.22 -8.67 -10.98
N LEU A 181 -2.17 -9.46 -12.05
CA LEU A 181 -3.16 -10.48 -12.35
C LEU A 181 -3.10 -11.63 -11.34
N ALA A 182 -1.91 -12.05 -10.91
CA ALA A 182 -1.74 -13.06 -9.88
C ALA A 182 -2.33 -12.61 -8.53
N GLU A 183 -2.08 -11.36 -8.12
CA GLU A 183 -2.70 -10.78 -6.92
C GLU A 183 -4.23 -10.73 -7.03
N TRP A 184 -4.76 -10.38 -8.20
CA TRP A 184 -6.20 -10.38 -8.46
C TRP A 184 -6.80 -11.77 -8.34
N TYR A 185 -6.19 -12.79 -8.96
CA TYR A 185 -6.62 -14.17 -8.82
C TYR A 185 -6.61 -14.64 -7.37
N TYR A 186 -5.56 -14.30 -6.63
CA TYR A 186 -5.49 -14.61 -5.21
C TYR A 186 -6.67 -14.02 -4.43
N GLN A 187 -6.96 -12.73 -4.61
CA GLN A 187 -8.07 -12.08 -3.91
C GLN A 187 -9.42 -12.70 -4.23
N ASN A 188 -9.60 -13.23 -5.42
CA ASN A 188 -10.81 -13.96 -5.83
C ASN A 188 -10.82 -15.44 -5.40
N ASN A 189 -9.84 -15.88 -4.61
CA ASN A 189 -9.66 -17.27 -4.18
C ASN A 189 -9.28 -18.25 -5.31
N ASP A 190 -8.72 -17.76 -6.40
CA ASP A 190 -8.09 -18.59 -7.43
C ASP A 190 -6.59 -18.73 -7.14
N CYS A 191 -6.28 -19.40 -6.02
CA CYS A 191 -4.89 -19.57 -5.56
C CYS A 191 -4.03 -20.38 -6.53
N PHE A 192 -4.63 -21.26 -7.33
CA PHE A 192 -3.92 -22.08 -8.29
C PHE A 192 -3.35 -21.22 -9.43
N ASN A 193 -4.18 -20.43 -10.11
CA ASN A 193 -3.73 -19.54 -11.16
C ASN A 193 -2.83 -18.42 -10.62
N ALA A 194 -3.10 -17.91 -9.42
CA ALA A 194 -2.22 -16.95 -8.75
C ALA A 194 -0.81 -17.51 -8.55
N LEU A 195 -0.68 -18.75 -8.06
CA LEU A 195 0.60 -19.41 -7.84
C LEU A 195 1.35 -19.71 -9.14
N ILE A 196 0.64 -20.19 -10.17
CA ILE A 196 1.23 -20.46 -11.49
C ILE A 196 1.84 -19.16 -12.07
N LEU A 197 1.07 -18.06 -12.07
CA LEU A 197 1.55 -16.79 -12.61
C LEU A 197 2.72 -16.26 -11.80
N ALA A 198 2.61 -16.19 -10.47
CA ALA A 198 3.68 -15.70 -9.62
C ALA A 198 4.97 -16.52 -9.80
N THR A 199 4.87 -17.87 -9.75
CA THR A 199 6.03 -18.76 -9.88
C THR A 199 6.65 -18.71 -11.28
N GLY A 200 5.83 -18.67 -12.32
CA GLY A 200 6.31 -18.59 -13.71
C GLY A 200 6.98 -17.27 -14.05
N THR A 201 6.62 -16.19 -13.35
CA THR A 201 7.14 -14.85 -13.60
C THR A 201 8.44 -14.57 -12.84
N ILE A 202 8.68 -15.21 -11.70
CA ILE A 202 9.88 -15.00 -10.85
C ILE A 202 11.19 -15.15 -11.65
N PRO A 203 11.46 -16.22 -12.44
CA PRO A 203 12.71 -16.35 -13.18
C PRO A 203 12.93 -15.27 -14.24
N LEU A 204 11.84 -14.69 -14.76
CA LEU A 204 11.89 -13.58 -15.72
C LEU A 204 12.28 -12.28 -15.02
N ILE A 205 11.66 -12.03 -13.86
CA ILE A 205 11.94 -10.85 -13.04
C ILE A 205 13.38 -10.88 -12.53
N GLU A 206 13.90 -12.02 -12.07
CA GLU A 206 15.26 -12.17 -11.58
C GLU A 206 16.33 -11.84 -12.64
N ARG A 207 16.03 -12.04 -13.92
CA ARG A 207 16.95 -11.73 -15.02
C ARG A 207 16.88 -10.30 -15.52
N GLU A 208 15.72 -9.68 -15.46
CA GLU A 208 15.43 -8.48 -16.25
C GLU A 208 15.10 -7.26 -15.44
N SER A 209 14.94 -7.34 -14.07
CA SER A 209 14.12 -6.31 -13.51
C SER A 209 14.28 -5.88 -12.05
N ASP A 210 13.29 -5.14 -11.65
CA ASP A 210 13.18 -4.40 -10.43
C ASP A 210 12.92 -5.34 -9.24
N MET A 211 13.74 -5.19 -8.21
CA MET A 211 13.59 -5.94 -6.96
C MET A 211 12.21 -5.76 -6.33
N ARG A 212 11.51 -4.64 -6.56
CA ARG A 212 10.16 -4.42 -6.04
C ARG A 212 9.14 -5.38 -6.63
N CYS A 213 9.23 -5.64 -7.94
CA CYS A 213 8.37 -6.64 -8.59
C CYS A 213 8.65 -8.05 -8.08
N LEU A 214 9.93 -8.40 -7.90
CA LEU A 214 10.35 -9.68 -7.31
C LEU A 214 9.84 -9.83 -5.88
N PHE A 215 9.94 -8.77 -5.08
CA PHE A 215 9.45 -8.74 -3.70
C PHE A 215 7.95 -9.10 -3.65
N VAL A 216 7.12 -8.45 -4.46
CA VAL A 216 5.67 -8.71 -4.48
C VAL A 216 5.36 -10.15 -4.94
N ALA A 217 6.06 -10.64 -5.97
CA ALA A 217 5.88 -12.00 -6.46
C ALA A 217 6.20 -13.07 -5.39
N LEU A 218 7.35 -12.93 -4.72
CA LEU A 218 7.78 -13.84 -3.65
C LEU A 218 6.89 -13.72 -2.40
N ALA A 219 6.49 -12.50 -2.04
CA ALA A 219 5.56 -12.27 -0.92
C ALA A 219 4.19 -12.90 -1.17
N LEU A 220 3.66 -12.79 -2.40
CA LEU A 220 2.41 -13.45 -2.79
C LEU A 220 2.55 -14.98 -2.73
N GLN A 221 3.65 -15.53 -3.25
CA GLN A 221 3.92 -16.97 -3.17
C GLN A 221 4.01 -17.43 -1.72
N MET A 222 4.74 -16.70 -0.87
CA MET A 222 4.85 -16.97 0.56
C MET A 222 3.46 -16.98 1.22
N ARG A 223 2.63 -15.98 0.94
CA ARG A 223 1.27 -15.89 1.50
C ARG A 223 0.39 -17.06 1.07
N ILE A 224 0.39 -17.44 -0.20
CA ILE A 224 -0.38 -18.59 -0.70
C ILE A 224 0.04 -19.88 0.02
N LEU A 225 1.34 -20.11 0.16
CA LEU A 225 1.88 -21.29 0.84
C LEU A 225 1.49 -21.32 2.32
N LEU A 226 1.60 -20.18 3.02
CA LEU A 226 1.20 -20.05 4.42
C LEU A 226 -0.29 -20.40 4.60
N MET A 227 -1.17 -19.81 3.79
CA MET A 227 -2.62 -20.03 3.89
C MET A 227 -3.04 -21.46 3.50
N ASN A 228 -2.18 -22.23 2.85
CA ASN A 228 -2.34 -23.65 2.56
C ASN A 228 -1.64 -24.58 3.59
N GLY A 229 -1.18 -24.05 4.71
CA GLY A 229 -0.51 -24.83 5.76
C GLY A 229 0.93 -25.25 5.46
N GLN A 230 1.55 -24.65 4.42
CA GLN A 230 2.90 -25.01 3.96
C GLN A 230 3.95 -24.04 4.53
N ALA A 231 3.91 -23.76 5.84
CA ALA A 231 4.80 -22.82 6.51
C ALA A 231 6.29 -23.16 6.32
N ARG A 232 6.64 -24.47 6.32
CA ARG A 232 8.02 -24.91 6.09
C ARG A 232 8.57 -24.54 4.71
N THR A 233 7.71 -24.52 3.69
CA THR A 233 8.06 -24.12 2.31
C THR A 233 8.03 -22.60 2.15
N ALA A 234 7.20 -21.91 2.91
CA ALA A 234 7.09 -20.44 2.87
C ALA A 234 8.29 -19.73 3.53
N LYS A 235 8.83 -20.27 4.64
CA LYS A 235 9.92 -19.64 5.39
C LYS A 235 11.17 -19.33 4.55
N PRO A 236 11.72 -20.23 3.72
CA PRO A 236 12.87 -19.94 2.87
C PRO A 236 12.64 -18.79 1.87
N LEU A 237 11.38 -18.49 1.51
CA LEU A 237 11.08 -17.35 0.63
C LEU A 237 11.33 -16.01 1.32
N GLY A 238 11.02 -15.91 2.62
CA GLY A 238 11.35 -14.72 3.42
C GLY A 238 12.86 -14.48 3.49
N GLU A 239 13.64 -15.54 3.73
CA GLU A 239 15.10 -15.49 3.72
C GLU A 239 15.64 -15.06 2.34
N LYS A 240 15.13 -15.66 1.26
CA LYS A 240 15.47 -15.27 -0.12
C LYS A 240 15.17 -13.80 -0.41
N ILE A 241 14.02 -13.29 0.04
CA ILE A 241 13.65 -11.87 -0.14
C ILE A 241 14.67 -10.99 0.59
N ARG A 242 15.05 -11.33 1.81
CA ARG A 242 16.01 -10.58 2.64
C ARG A 242 17.37 -10.50 1.98
N ASP A 243 17.88 -11.65 1.50
CA ASP A 243 19.17 -11.70 0.80
C ASP A 243 19.16 -10.81 -0.45
N ARG A 244 18.06 -10.86 -1.23
CA ARG A 244 17.92 -10.03 -2.45
C ARG A 244 17.79 -8.54 -2.15
N ILE A 245 17.14 -8.15 -1.05
CA ILE A 245 17.10 -6.75 -0.58
C ILE A 245 18.52 -6.26 -0.29
N GLN A 246 19.31 -7.04 0.45
CA GLN A 246 20.69 -6.70 0.78
C GLN A 246 21.59 -6.60 -0.47
N GLU A 247 21.51 -7.58 -1.37
CA GLU A 247 22.28 -7.59 -2.63
C GLU A 247 21.96 -6.39 -3.54
N THR A 248 20.71 -5.93 -3.54
CA THR A 248 20.25 -4.85 -4.43
C THR A 248 20.27 -3.48 -3.77
N GLY A 249 20.58 -3.37 -2.47
CA GLY A 249 20.56 -2.14 -1.70
C GLY A 249 19.15 -1.50 -1.59
N ARG A 250 18.08 -2.32 -1.67
CA ARG A 250 16.69 -1.84 -1.61
C ARG A 250 16.13 -1.88 -0.19
N GLU A 251 16.81 -1.19 0.72
CA GLU A 251 16.48 -1.17 2.16
C GLU A 251 15.06 -0.67 2.45
N GLU A 252 14.45 0.10 1.54
CA GLU A 252 13.07 0.56 1.66
C GLU A 252 12.03 -0.58 1.74
N LEU A 253 12.40 -1.80 1.30
CA LEU A 253 11.53 -2.98 1.35
C LEU A 253 11.60 -3.73 2.69
N THR A 254 12.62 -3.46 3.50
CA THR A 254 12.87 -4.20 4.75
C THR A 254 11.71 -4.06 5.74
N ALA A 255 11.13 -2.88 5.88
CA ALA A 255 9.99 -2.65 6.77
C ALA A 255 8.78 -3.51 6.38
N SER A 256 8.47 -3.59 5.10
CA SER A 256 7.38 -4.43 4.58
C SER A 256 7.66 -5.93 4.73
N LEU A 257 8.91 -6.37 4.55
CA LEU A 257 9.30 -7.76 4.78
C LEU A 257 9.15 -8.13 6.26
N ASN A 258 9.66 -7.30 7.17
CA ASN A 258 9.55 -7.54 8.60
C ASN A 258 8.07 -7.58 9.06
N ALA A 259 7.21 -6.72 8.49
CA ALA A 259 5.78 -6.76 8.75
C ALA A 259 5.12 -8.04 8.21
N LEU A 260 5.54 -8.54 7.04
CA LEU A 260 5.04 -9.79 6.45
C LEU A 260 5.42 -11.00 7.32
N GLU A 261 6.65 -11.07 7.80
CA GLU A 261 7.13 -12.11 8.70
C GLU A 261 6.41 -12.04 10.06
N CYS A 262 6.19 -10.82 10.58
CA CYS A 262 5.42 -10.63 11.81
C CYS A 262 3.96 -11.03 11.63
N LEU A 263 3.33 -10.74 10.50
CA LEU A 263 1.97 -11.19 10.19
C LEU A 263 1.88 -12.71 10.17
N ALA A 264 2.87 -13.40 9.58
CA ALA A 264 2.94 -14.84 9.60
C ALA A 264 3.09 -15.39 11.04
N ALA A 265 3.94 -14.75 11.86
CA ALA A 265 4.09 -15.09 13.28
C ALA A 265 2.80 -14.85 14.08
N CYS A 266 2.06 -13.78 13.76
CA CYS A 266 0.77 -13.46 14.37
C CYS A 266 -0.25 -14.58 14.09
N TYR A 267 -0.36 -15.03 12.84
CA TYR A 267 -1.25 -16.14 12.48
C TYR A 267 -0.83 -17.46 13.13
N ASP A 268 0.46 -17.72 13.26
CA ASP A 268 1.01 -18.92 13.90
C ASP A 268 0.97 -18.89 15.45
N GLY A 269 0.51 -17.77 16.02
CA GLY A 269 0.38 -17.59 17.46
C GLY A 269 1.71 -17.41 18.22
N GLN A 270 2.78 -17.01 17.52
CA GLN A 270 4.13 -16.81 18.09
C GLN A 270 4.22 -15.47 18.84
N GLN A 271 3.74 -15.46 20.09
CA GLN A 271 3.61 -14.23 20.88
C GLN A 271 4.94 -13.50 21.13
N GLU A 272 6.02 -14.25 21.35
CA GLU A 272 7.35 -13.66 21.59
C GLU A 272 7.85 -12.90 20.36
N ALA A 273 7.72 -13.49 19.17
CA ALA A 273 8.12 -12.84 17.91
C ALA A 273 7.29 -11.59 17.66
N VAL A 274 5.99 -11.63 17.93
CA VAL A 274 5.09 -10.49 17.83
C VAL A 274 5.45 -9.39 18.82
N ALA A 275 5.76 -9.73 20.08
CA ALA A 275 6.18 -8.77 21.09
C ALA A 275 7.50 -8.09 20.71
N GLN A 276 8.50 -8.85 20.26
CA GLN A 276 9.78 -8.33 19.80
C GLN A 276 9.62 -7.39 18.60
N TRP A 277 8.74 -7.73 17.63
CA TRP A 277 8.47 -6.86 16.49
C TRP A 277 7.82 -5.55 16.92
N LEU A 278 6.84 -5.60 17.84
CA LEU A 278 6.16 -4.42 18.39
C LEU A 278 7.14 -3.47 19.11
N GLU A 279 8.14 -4.02 19.79
CA GLU A 279 9.11 -3.25 20.57
C GLU A 279 10.21 -2.64 19.70
N ASN A 280 10.71 -3.39 18.72
CA ASN A 280 11.97 -3.03 18.05
C ASN A 280 11.79 -2.56 16.59
N THR A 281 10.68 -2.94 15.91
CA THR A 281 10.60 -2.81 14.45
C THR A 281 9.29 -2.18 13.97
N ALA A 282 8.22 -2.28 14.76
CA ALA A 282 6.91 -1.73 14.39
C ALA A 282 6.97 -0.21 14.18
N PRO A 283 6.13 0.35 13.29
CA PRO A 283 6.05 1.79 13.11
C PRO A 283 5.81 2.51 14.44
N ASP A 284 6.49 3.66 14.65
CA ASP A 284 6.39 4.47 15.86
C ASP A 284 5.14 5.36 15.80
N GLU A 285 4.23 5.24 16.78
CA GLU A 285 2.98 6.01 16.87
C GLU A 285 3.18 7.49 17.24
N ASN A 286 4.38 7.85 17.70
CA ASN A 286 4.72 9.24 17.98
C ASN A 286 5.11 10.01 16.71
N ARG A 287 5.17 9.34 15.57
CA ARG A 287 5.45 9.91 14.26
C ARG A 287 4.20 9.94 13.40
N ASP A 288 4.21 10.81 12.41
CA ASP A 288 3.13 10.87 11.42
C ASP A 288 3.00 9.53 10.68
N ILE A 289 1.75 9.10 10.46
CA ILE A 289 1.47 7.88 9.73
C ILE A 289 1.80 8.11 8.25
N TYR A 290 2.85 7.47 7.79
CA TYR A 290 3.18 7.45 6.37
C TYR A 290 2.30 6.45 5.63
N MET A 291 1.53 6.93 4.66
CA MET A 291 0.54 6.11 3.94
C MET A 291 1.17 4.89 3.25
N MET A 292 2.44 4.98 2.84
CA MET A 292 3.12 3.86 2.18
C MET A 292 3.48 2.72 3.13
N ASP A 293 3.52 2.97 4.43
CA ASP A 293 3.77 1.96 5.46
C ASP A 293 2.46 1.29 5.95
N MET A 294 1.35 1.50 5.26
CA MET A 294 0.02 1.04 5.67
C MET A 294 -0.03 -0.45 6.02
N PHE A 295 0.73 -1.28 5.29
CA PHE A 295 0.80 -2.72 5.58
C PHE A 295 1.37 -3.00 6.97
N ALA A 296 2.43 -2.30 7.36
CA ALA A 296 3.03 -2.44 8.69
C ALA A 296 2.08 -1.92 9.78
N TRP A 297 1.36 -0.82 9.53
CA TRP A 297 0.36 -0.30 10.45
C TRP A 297 -0.81 -1.27 10.67
N LEU A 298 -1.35 -1.86 9.60
CA LEU A 298 -2.42 -2.87 9.69
C LEU A 298 -1.95 -4.14 10.41
N THR A 299 -0.70 -4.54 10.19
CA THR A 299 -0.06 -5.63 10.93
C THR A 299 0.04 -5.29 12.42
N LYS A 300 0.41 -4.05 12.77
CA LYS A 300 0.50 -3.58 14.16
C LYS A 300 -0.83 -3.65 14.89
N VAL A 301 -1.95 -3.34 14.22
CA VAL A 301 -3.29 -3.50 14.79
C VAL A 301 -3.55 -4.97 15.19
N ARG A 302 -3.20 -5.93 14.31
CA ARG A 302 -3.34 -7.38 14.61
C ARG A 302 -2.48 -7.80 15.80
N CYS A 303 -1.24 -7.31 15.82
CA CYS A 303 -0.33 -7.57 16.93
C CYS A 303 -0.89 -7.03 18.26
N TYR A 304 -1.46 -5.84 18.28
CA TYR A 304 -2.12 -5.30 19.46
C TYR A 304 -3.30 -6.15 19.92
N LEU A 305 -4.12 -6.62 18.98
CA LEU A 305 -5.23 -7.52 19.30
C LEU A 305 -4.73 -8.83 19.90
N GLN A 306 -3.64 -9.39 19.40
CA GLN A 306 -3.06 -10.64 19.90
C GLN A 306 -2.49 -10.46 21.30
N VAL A 307 -1.78 -9.38 21.59
CA VAL A 307 -1.20 -9.12 22.92
C VAL A 307 -2.16 -8.46 23.91
N GLY A 308 -3.45 -8.31 23.55
CA GLY A 308 -4.49 -7.78 24.43
C GLY A 308 -4.51 -6.25 24.59
N LYS A 309 -3.74 -5.49 23.81
CA LYS A 309 -3.75 -4.01 23.80
C LYS A 309 -4.94 -3.45 23.01
N ASN A 310 -6.16 -3.83 23.39
CA ASN A 310 -7.37 -3.54 22.61
C ASN A 310 -7.64 -2.05 22.42
N MET A 311 -7.34 -1.20 23.42
CA MET A 311 -7.53 0.24 23.30
C MET A 311 -6.55 0.87 22.29
N ALA A 312 -5.29 0.44 22.31
CA ALA A 312 -4.31 0.89 21.32
C ALA A 312 -4.71 0.46 19.89
N ALA A 313 -5.17 -0.80 19.74
CA ALA A 313 -5.73 -1.27 18.47
C ALA A 313 -6.91 -0.40 17.99
N TYR A 314 -7.83 -0.05 18.89
CA TYR A 314 -8.98 0.81 18.59
C TYR A 314 -8.55 2.19 18.09
N VAL A 315 -7.68 2.87 18.85
CA VAL A 315 -7.22 4.22 18.50
C VAL A 315 -6.51 4.19 17.14
N LEU A 316 -5.58 3.26 16.96
CA LEU A 316 -4.81 3.15 15.73
C LEU A 316 -5.71 2.88 14.51
N VAL A 317 -6.59 1.88 14.57
CA VAL A 317 -7.45 1.55 13.41
C VAL A 317 -8.39 2.70 13.04
N ARG A 318 -8.88 3.47 14.02
CA ARG A 318 -9.70 4.66 13.77
C ARG A 318 -8.92 5.75 13.05
N GLN A 319 -7.67 5.98 13.44
CA GLN A 319 -6.77 6.93 12.75
C GLN A 319 -6.54 6.48 11.30
N LEU A 320 -6.27 5.18 11.09
CA LEU A 320 -6.08 4.63 9.75
C LEU A 320 -7.30 4.81 8.86
N ILE A 321 -8.52 4.59 9.37
CA ILE A 321 -9.75 4.82 8.61
C ILE A 321 -9.82 6.27 8.15
N THR A 322 -9.62 7.23 9.06
CA THR A 322 -9.67 8.66 8.74
C THR A 322 -8.65 9.05 7.66
N LEU A 323 -7.44 8.50 7.72
CA LEU A 323 -6.39 8.75 6.73
C LEU A 323 -6.71 8.13 5.35
N LEU A 324 -7.37 6.97 5.32
CA LEU A 324 -7.58 6.18 4.10
C LEU A 324 -8.84 6.60 3.31
N GLU A 325 -9.85 7.16 3.97
CA GLU A 325 -11.11 7.55 3.33
C GLU A 325 -10.93 8.53 2.16
N PRO A 326 -10.16 9.63 2.29
CA PRO A 326 -9.94 10.56 1.19
C PRO A 326 -9.27 9.91 -0.03
N GLY A 327 -8.33 8.99 0.22
CA GLY A 327 -7.58 8.24 -0.79
C GLY A 327 -8.38 7.18 -1.54
N LYS A 328 -9.65 6.92 -1.16
CA LYS A 328 -10.50 5.87 -1.74
C LYS A 328 -9.81 4.50 -1.76
N ARG A 329 -9.05 4.19 -0.74
CA ARG A 329 -8.31 2.93 -0.59
C ARG A 329 -9.24 1.84 -0.05
N HIS A 330 -10.10 1.33 -0.94
CA HIS A 330 -11.19 0.44 -0.57
C HIS A 330 -10.74 -0.89 0.04
N MET A 331 -9.61 -1.42 -0.43
CA MET A 331 -9.07 -2.67 0.12
C MET A 331 -8.55 -2.46 1.54
N ASP A 332 -7.81 -1.38 1.79
CA ASP A 332 -7.31 -1.05 3.12
C ASP A 332 -8.46 -0.68 4.08
N LEU A 333 -9.47 0.06 3.59
CA LEU A 333 -10.67 0.36 4.37
C LEU A 333 -11.46 -0.90 4.74
N CYS A 334 -11.60 -1.85 3.80
CA CYS A 334 -12.20 -3.15 4.09
C CYS A 334 -11.45 -3.87 5.22
N GLU A 335 -10.13 -3.88 5.16
CA GLU A 335 -9.27 -4.48 6.20
C GLU A 335 -9.39 -3.72 7.53
N CYS A 336 -9.41 -2.39 7.53
CA CYS A 336 -9.61 -1.59 8.74
C CYS A 336 -10.97 -1.86 9.41
N HIS A 337 -12.07 -1.89 8.65
CA HIS A 337 -13.40 -2.19 9.20
C HIS A 337 -13.48 -3.61 9.75
N MET A 338 -12.85 -4.59 9.10
CA MET A 338 -12.73 -5.94 9.61
C MET A 338 -11.94 -5.98 10.93
N LEU A 339 -10.80 -5.29 11.02
CA LEU A 339 -10.00 -5.20 12.25
C LEU A 339 -10.75 -4.45 13.36
N LEU A 340 -11.50 -3.39 13.04
CA LEU A 340 -12.34 -2.69 14.00
C LEU A 340 -13.47 -3.57 14.52
N ALA A 341 -14.05 -4.41 13.65
CA ALA A 341 -15.02 -5.45 14.09
C ALA A 341 -14.36 -6.42 15.08
N ALA A 342 -13.09 -6.83 14.82
CA ALA A 342 -12.34 -7.69 15.75
C ALA A 342 -12.07 -7.00 17.11
N VAL A 343 -11.79 -5.69 17.14
CA VAL A 343 -11.69 -4.90 18.36
C VAL A 343 -13.00 -4.96 19.17
N TYR A 344 -14.13 -4.70 18.51
CA TYR A 344 -15.44 -4.78 19.17
C TYR A 344 -15.82 -6.19 19.60
N TYR A 345 -15.44 -7.20 18.82
CA TYR A 345 -15.58 -8.60 19.23
C TYR A 345 -14.86 -8.87 20.55
N LYS A 346 -13.60 -8.44 20.68
CA LYS A 346 -12.79 -8.58 21.91
C LYS A 346 -13.38 -7.83 23.11
N SER A 347 -14.06 -6.72 22.88
CA SER A 347 -14.75 -5.93 23.93
C SER A 347 -16.14 -6.44 24.28
N GLY A 348 -16.65 -7.44 23.56
CA GLY A 348 -18.00 -7.99 23.77
C GLY A 348 -19.14 -7.14 23.17
N ASP A 349 -18.84 -6.07 22.41
CA ASP A 349 -19.83 -5.21 21.77
C ASP A 349 -20.27 -5.80 20.42
N LYS A 350 -21.25 -6.68 20.46
CA LYS A 350 -21.75 -7.40 19.27
C LYS A 350 -22.39 -6.47 18.25
N ASP A 351 -23.09 -5.43 18.69
CA ASP A 351 -23.78 -4.53 17.79
C ASP A 351 -22.82 -3.69 16.96
N ARG A 352 -21.78 -3.15 17.58
CA ARG A 352 -20.73 -2.42 16.84
C ARG A 352 -19.91 -3.36 16.00
N MET A 353 -19.56 -4.55 16.50
CA MET A 353 -18.89 -5.58 15.71
C MET A 353 -19.66 -5.90 14.42
N CYS A 354 -20.98 -6.14 14.51
CA CYS A 354 -21.80 -6.45 13.34
C CYS A 354 -21.85 -5.28 12.34
N ARG A 355 -21.94 -4.03 12.80
CA ARG A 355 -21.94 -2.86 11.90
C ARG A 355 -20.63 -2.70 11.13
N GLU A 356 -19.51 -2.83 11.82
CA GLU A 356 -18.21 -2.71 11.17
C GLU A 356 -17.95 -3.88 10.21
N LEU A 357 -18.35 -5.09 10.62
CA LEU A 357 -18.22 -6.27 9.75
C LEU A 357 -19.12 -6.15 8.51
N GLU A 358 -20.33 -5.60 8.65
CA GLU A 358 -21.24 -5.32 7.53
C GLU A 358 -20.60 -4.37 6.51
N THR A 359 -19.92 -3.32 6.99
CA THR A 359 -19.17 -2.38 6.13
C THR A 359 -18.04 -3.10 5.39
N ALA A 360 -17.26 -3.92 6.10
CA ALA A 360 -16.18 -4.71 5.49
C ALA A 360 -16.72 -5.70 4.44
N LEU A 361 -17.81 -6.42 4.77
CA LEU A 361 -18.47 -7.37 3.86
C LEU A 361 -19.02 -6.68 2.61
N ALA A 362 -19.61 -5.49 2.76
CA ALA A 362 -20.14 -4.71 1.63
C ALA A 362 -19.00 -4.32 0.65
N LEU A 363 -17.85 -3.87 1.16
CA LEU A 363 -16.66 -3.56 0.36
C LEU A 363 -16.12 -4.84 -0.29
N ALA A 364 -15.98 -5.92 0.48
CA ALA A 364 -15.47 -7.18 0.00
C ALA A 364 -16.35 -7.80 -1.10
N LYS A 365 -17.67 -7.75 -0.95
CA LYS A 365 -18.63 -8.23 -1.95
C LYS A 365 -18.56 -7.41 -3.23
N LYS A 366 -18.50 -6.07 -3.10
CA LYS A 366 -18.40 -5.15 -4.23
C LYS A 366 -17.14 -5.32 -5.05
N TYR A 367 -15.98 -5.49 -4.40
CA TYR A 367 -14.67 -5.51 -5.03
C TYR A 367 -14.03 -6.91 -5.06
N ARG A 368 -14.74 -7.95 -4.61
CA ARG A 368 -14.30 -9.35 -4.58
C ARG A 368 -13.05 -9.61 -3.72
N TYR A 369 -12.95 -8.99 -2.54
CA TYR A 369 -11.87 -9.23 -1.60
C TYR A 369 -12.11 -10.49 -0.75
N ILE A 370 -12.17 -11.65 -1.39
CA ILE A 370 -12.51 -12.91 -0.71
C ILE A 370 -11.40 -13.32 0.26
N ARG A 371 -10.16 -13.38 -0.25
CA ARG A 371 -9.02 -13.83 0.57
C ARG A 371 -8.64 -12.84 1.66
N LEU A 372 -8.90 -11.54 1.46
CA LEU A 372 -8.67 -10.52 2.49
C LEU A 372 -9.39 -10.85 3.80
N LEU A 373 -10.62 -11.35 3.70
CA LEU A 373 -11.42 -11.75 4.87
C LEU A 373 -11.15 -13.21 5.27
N ALA A 374 -11.12 -14.13 4.32
CA ALA A 374 -10.98 -15.55 4.59
C ALA A 374 -9.64 -15.92 5.24
N ASP A 375 -8.55 -15.19 4.92
CA ASP A 375 -7.22 -15.42 5.49
C ASP A 375 -7.16 -15.17 7.01
N GLU A 376 -8.14 -14.45 7.58
CA GLU A 376 -8.26 -14.27 9.05
C GLU A 376 -8.70 -15.54 9.79
N GLY A 377 -9.04 -16.60 9.06
CA GLY A 377 -9.27 -17.94 9.58
C GLY A 377 -10.27 -18.00 10.74
N ALA A 378 -9.85 -18.56 11.89
CA ALA A 378 -10.71 -18.74 13.04
C ALA A 378 -11.30 -17.44 13.61
N CYS A 379 -10.59 -16.32 13.48
CA CYS A 379 -11.08 -15.00 13.87
C CYS A 379 -12.32 -14.62 13.05
N MET A 380 -12.21 -14.71 11.71
CA MET A 380 -13.31 -14.40 10.81
C MET A 380 -14.51 -15.34 11.04
N MET A 381 -14.27 -16.63 11.21
CA MET A 381 -15.34 -17.60 11.50
C MET A 381 -16.16 -17.21 12.73
N GLN A 382 -15.51 -16.80 13.82
CA GLN A 382 -16.20 -16.43 15.05
C GLN A 382 -17.04 -15.15 14.88
N MET A 383 -16.51 -14.15 14.20
CA MET A 383 -17.25 -12.92 13.92
C MET A 383 -18.42 -13.18 12.97
N LEU A 384 -18.22 -13.96 11.90
CA LEU A 384 -19.28 -14.31 10.95
C LEU A 384 -20.39 -15.16 11.60
N PHE A 385 -20.03 -16.07 12.49
CA PHE A 385 -21.03 -16.88 13.23
C PHE A 385 -22.01 -15.98 14.01
N ILE A 386 -21.50 -14.93 14.69
CA ILE A 386 -22.32 -13.98 15.40
C ILE A 386 -23.11 -13.13 14.41
N TYR A 387 -22.45 -12.63 13.37
CA TYR A 387 -23.07 -11.78 12.33
C TYR A 387 -24.24 -12.48 11.66
N GLN A 388 -24.07 -13.71 11.23
CA GLN A 388 -25.13 -14.49 10.57
C GLN A 388 -26.34 -14.75 11.47
N ARG A 389 -26.12 -14.92 12.77
CA ARG A 389 -27.23 -15.04 13.75
C ARG A 389 -28.01 -13.74 13.91
N GLU A 390 -27.35 -12.60 13.88
CA GLU A 390 -27.96 -11.29 14.16
C GLU A 390 -28.53 -10.62 12.88
N ARG A 391 -27.93 -10.87 11.72
CA ARG A 391 -28.22 -10.17 10.45
C ARG A 391 -28.67 -11.09 9.32
N GLY A 392 -28.53 -12.39 9.47
CA GLY A 392 -28.80 -13.40 8.44
C GLY A 392 -27.54 -13.78 7.63
N ALA A 393 -27.61 -14.95 7.03
CA ALA A 393 -26.58 -15.48 6.13
C ALA A 393 -26.91 -15.17 4.67
N ASP A 394 -25.88 -15.06 3.83
CA ASP A 394 -26.00 -15.07 2.38
C ASP A 394 -24.87 -15.90 1.77
N ASP A 395 -24.99 -16.23 0.47
CA ASP A 395 -24.00 -17.07 -0.25
C ASP A 395 -22.57 -16.52 -0.14
N PHE A 396 -22.38 -15.19 -0.03
CA PHE A 396 -21.07 -14.58 0.09
C PHE A 396 -20.47 -14.82 1.48
N THR A 397 -21.26 -14.59 2.53
CA THR A 397 -20.81 -14.84 3.92
C THR A 397 -20.58 -16.32 4.19
N ASP A 398 -21.41 -17.21 3.62
CA ASP A 398 -21.22 -18.67 3.70
C ASP A 398 -19.92 -19.10 3.02
N ARG A 399 -19.62 -18.55 1.85
CA ARG A 399 -18.37 -18.81 1.15
C ARG A 399 -17.14 -18.33 1.95
N ILE A 400 -17.19 -17.13 2.53
CA ILE A 400 -16.09 -16.64 3.39
C ILE A 400 -15.92 -17.55 4.61
N MET A 401 -17.02 -17.96 5.24
CA MET A 401 -17.01 -18.86 6.39
C MET A 401 -16.34 -20.20 6.07
N GLU A 402 -16.70 -20.81 4.94
CA GLU A 402 -16.10 -22.08 4.47
C GLU A 402 -14.58 -21.94 4.27
N LEU A 403 -14.14 -20.89 3.55
CA LEU A 403 -12.73 -20.65 3.26
C LEU A 403 -11.93 -20.32 4.51
N ALA A 404 -12.48 -19.51 5.41
CA ALA A 404 -11.87 -19.20 6.70
C ALA A 404 -11.75 -20.46 7.58
N GLY A 405 -12.74 -21.36 7.48
CA GLY A 405 -12.68 -22.68 8.10
C GLY A 405 -11.52 -23.55 7.60
N GLY A 406 -11.22 -23.46 6.31
CA GLY A 406 -10.04 -24.10 5.72
C GLY A 406 -8.73 -23.58 6.32
N VAL A 407 -8.58 -22.27 6.39
CA VAL A 407 -7.39 -21.59 6.95
C VAL A 407 -7.25 -21.87 8.45
N SER A 408 -8.36 -21.88 9.19
CA SER A 408 -8.36 -22.10 10.64
C SER A 408 -7.79 -23.46 11.09
N ARG A 409 -7.68 -24.44 10.17
CA ARG A 409 -7.05 -25.73 10.44
C ARG A 409 -5.55 -25.63 10.64
N TYR A 410 -4.93 -24.61 10.08
CA TYR A 410 -3.48 -24.42 10.10
C TYR A 410 -3.03 -23.38 11.13
N PHE A 411 -3.89 -22.41 11.44
CA PHE A 411 -3.54 -21.31 12.30
C PHE A 411 -4.48 -21.19 13.52
N PRO A 412 -3.94 -21.01 14.74
CA PRO A 412 -4.73 -20.73 15.92
C PRO A 412 -5.43 -19.37 15.78
N ASN A 413 -6.51 -19.20 16.54
CA ASN A 413 -7.20 -17.91 16.59
C ASN A 413 -6.36 -16.91 17.39
N TYR A 414 -5.75 -15.94 16.70
CA TYR A 414 -4.93 -14.89 17.32
C TYR A 414 -5.74 -13.93 18.22
N LEU A 415 -7.08 -13.92 18.13
CA LEU A 415 -7.93 -13.16 19.04
C LEU A 415 -8.19 -13.85 20.39
N LYS A 416 -7.89 -15.13 20.53
CA LYS A 416 -7.99 -15.78 21.84
C LYS A 416 -6.94 -15.18 22.76
N SER A 417 -7.40 -14.64 23.89
CA SER A 417 -6.50 -14.30 24.98
C SER A 417 -5.71 -15.57 25.39
N PRO A 418 -4.43 -15.44 25.72
CA PRO A 418 -3.73 -16.54 26.36
C PRO A 418 -4.54 -17.01 27.58
N ALA A 419 -4.68 -18.31 27.72
CA ALA A 419 -5.38 -18.92 28.84
C ALA A 419 -4.64 -18.62 30.15
#